data_1b16b5f2efb4e8298accbfe5c8551b46
#
_entry.id   1b16b5f2efb4e8298accbfe5c8551b46
#
_cell.length_a   1.000
_cell.length_b   1.000
_cell.length_c   1.000
_cell.angle_alpha   90.00
_cell.angle_beta   90.00
_cell.angle_gamma   90.00
#
_symmetry.space_group_name_H-M   'P 1'
#
loop_
_entity.id
_entity.type
_entity.pdbx_description
1 polymer ?
#
loop_
_entity_poly.entity_id
_entity_poly.type
_entity_poly.pdbx_seq_one_letter_code
_entity_poly.pdbx_strand_id
1 'polypeptide(L)'
;MKKILVTGGAGAVGTNLIERLVKEGHKVISWDNYSVGKEENHIAGAYYRPIDTIMSDLAFEEDIDLVFHLGEYSKVVPSFDEISKVYSYNLAGSFKLLQACVKYNVPIVYAGSSTKLSYPGELHSPYAFFKSTVAKLVQGYADWYGLKYNICYFYNVFGPHTDLWGNEWQTVINIFNNQKKAGTPLTITGDGTQKRDFTHVNDIVNGLVLAGENICNGEFQLGTGVDYSILEIAAAFDHPFEFIPPRPGDRPKGLADISHTKEILGYEPTINVIDYIKSL
;
A
#
# COMPACT_ATOMS: atom_id res chain seq x y z
N MET A 1 -11.08 -18.85 12.57
CA MET A 1 -10.44 -17.78 13.37
C MET A 1 -8.94 -17.98 13.30
N LYS A 2 -8.19 -17.01 12.79
CA LYS A 2 -6.72 -17.00 12.72
C LYS A 2 -6.17 -15.91 13.64
N LYS A 3 -4.92 -16.02 14.04
CA LYS A 3 -4.15 -14.98 14.70
C LYS A 3 -3.25 -14.31 13.66
N ILE A 4 -3.49 -13.06 13.35
CA ILE A 4 -2.90 -12.35 12.23
C ILE A 4 -2.07 -11.17 12.71
N LEU A 5 -0.83 -11.07 12.24
CA LEU A 5 0.02 -9.90 12.45
C LEU A 5 -0.09 -8.96 11.24
N VAL A 6 -0.35 -7.69 11.49
CA VAL A 6 -0.32 -6.62 10.49
C VAL A 6 0.76 -5.62 10.87
N THR A 7 1.82 -5.49 10.09
CA THR A 7 2.78 -4.39 10.28
C THR A 7 2.28 -3.14 9.55
N GLY A 8 2.47 -1.96 10.12
CA GLY A 8 1.89 -0.72 9.59
C GLY A 8 0.37 -0.64 9.76
N GLY A 9 -0.15 -1.25 10.84
CA GLY A 9 -1.58 -1.37 11.06
C GLY A 9 -2.31 -0.08 11.44
N ALA A 10 -1.59 0.96 11.87
CA ALA A 10 -2.16 2.30 12.10
C ALA A 10 -2.05 3.21 10.85
N GLY A 11 -1.52 2.67 9.74
CA GLY A 11 -1.44 3.34 8.44
C GLY A 11 -2.73 3.21 7.62
N ALA A 12 -2.76 3.87 6.44
CA ALA A 12 -3.94 3.95 5.57
C ALA A 12 -4.56 2.59 5.22
N VAL A 13 -3.78 1.69 4.63
CA VAL A 13 -4.28 0.36 4.23
C VAL A 13 -4.42 -0.54 5.45
N GLY A 14 -3.47 -0.44 6.41
CA GLY A 14 -3.45 -1.27 7.61
C GLY A 14 -4.70 -1.11 8.48
N THR A 15 -5.16 0.12 8.69
CA THR A 15 -6.39 0.43 9.44
C THR A 15 -7.62 -0.26 8.81
N ASN A 16 -7.81 -0.08 7.50
CA ASN A 16 -8.94 -0.68 6.78
C ASN A 16 -8.85 -2.23 6.76
N LEU A 17 -7.63 -2.78 6.64
CA LEU A 17 -7.43 -4.23 6.70
C LEU A 17 -7.75 -4.78 8.09
N ILE A 18 -7.26 -4.13 9.15
CA ILE A 18 -7.53 -4.54 10.54
C ILE A 18 -9.03 -4.50 10.83
N GLU A 19 -9.72 -3.43 10.42
CA GLU A 19 -11.18 -3.34 10.59
C GLU A 19 -11.89 -4.53 9.95
N ARG A 20 -11.52 -4.89 8.72
CA ARG A 20 -12.08 -6.04 8.01
C ARG A 20 -11.78 -7.35 8.73
N LEU A 21 -10.54 -7.60 9.15
CA LEU A 21 -10.12 -8.84 9.79
C LEU A 21 -10.78 -9.04 11.18
N VAL A 22 -10.90 -7.97 11.97
CA VAL A 22 -11.60 -7.99 13.25
C VAL A 22 -13.10 -8.30 13.06
N LYS A 23 -13.71 -7.69 12.04
CA LYS A 23 -15.13 -7.92 11.69
C LYS A 23 -15.40 -9.37 11.26
N GLU A 24 -14.42 -10.04 10.67
CA GLU A 24 -14.46 -11.46 10.31
C GLU A 24 -14.13 -12.40 11.48
N GLY A 25 -13.88 -11.86 12.67
CA GLY A 25 -13.63 -12.61 13.90
C GLY A 25 -12.21 -13.14 14.05
N HIS A 26 -11.23 -12.57 13.34
CA HIS A 26 -9.82 -12.88 13.54
C HIS A 26 -9.25 -12.18 14.77
N LYS A 27 -8.22 -12.76 15.40
CA LYS A 27 -7.38 -12.07 16.39
C LYS A 27 -6.30 -11.31 15.66
N VAL A 28 -6.28 -9.99 15.78
CA VAL A 28 -5.36 -9.13 15.05
C VAL A 28 -4.39 -8.44 15.98
N ILE A 29 -3.10 -8.56 15.67
CA ILE A 29 -2.01 -7.85 16.32
C ILE A 29 -1.44 -6.87 15.29
N SER A 30 -1.28 -5.63 15.68
CA SER A 30 -0.63 -4.60 14.85
C SER A 30 0.74 -4.26 15.40
N TRP A 31 1.76 -4.27 14.54
CA TRP A 31 3.05 -3.64 14.81
C TRP A 31 3.17 -2.36 13.99
N ASP A 32 3.30 -1.24 14.67
CA ASP A 32 3.47 0.07 14.03
C ASP A 32 4.46 0.91 14.82
N ASN A 33 5.37 1.60 14.16
CA ASN A 33 6.31 2.51 14.80
C ASN A 33 5.79 3.95 14.86
N TYR A 34 4.58 4.18 14.37
CA TYR A 34 3.90 5.47 14.30
C TYR A 34 4.67 6.58 13.58
N SER A 35 5.59 6.19 12.69
CA SER A 35 6.29 7.19 11.87
C SER A 35 5.35 7.96 10.93
N VAL A 36 4.22 7.36 10.59
CA VAL A 36 3.13 7.94 9.77
C VAL A 36 1.76 7.58 10.32
N GLY A 37 1.60 6.34 10.78
CA GLY A 37 0.38 5.86 11.43
C GLY A 37 0.01 6.69 12.67
N LYS A 38 -1.27 6.69 13.03
CA LYS A 38 -1.80 7.45 14.16
C LYS A 38 -2.60 6.57 15.10
N GLU A 39 -2.55 6.87 16.41
CA GLU A 39 -3.33 6.14 17.41
C GLU A 39 -4.83 6.32 17.21
N GLU A 40 -5.28 7.45 16.64
CA GLU A 40 -6.69 7.69 16.32
C GLU A 40 -7.24 6.69 15.28
N ASN A 41 -6.36 6.00 14.55
CA ASN A 41 -6.73 4.95 13.60
C ASN A 41 -6.86 3.57 14.23
N HIS A 42 -6.72 3.43 15.55
CA HIS A 42 -6.85 2.14 16.20
C HIS A 42 -8.27 1.59 16.09
N ILE A 43 -8.39 0.35 15.68
CA ILE A 43 -9.65 -0.37 15.58
C ILE A 43 -9.87 -1.17 16.88
N ALA A 44 -11.03 -0.97 17.49
CA ALA A 44 -11.42 -1.73 18.68
C ALA A 44 -11.47 -3.24 18.38
N GLY A 45 -10.88 -4.06 19.25
CA GLY A 45 -10.75 -5.49 19.06
C GLY A 45 -9.43 -5.95 18.45
N ALA A 46 -8.57 -5.04 17.99
CA ALA A 46 -7.19 -5.34 17.62
C ALA A 46 -6.22 -4.93 18.74
N TYR A 47 -5.08 -5.59 18.81
CA TYR A 47 -4.03 -5.30 19.79
C TYR A 47 -2.84 -4.59 19.11
N TYR A 48 -2.58 -3.35 19.50
CA TYR A 48 -1.51 -2.52 18.92
C TYR A 48 -0.25 -2.52 19.78
N ARG A 49 0.90 -2.64 19.11
CA ARG A 49 2.22 -2.59 19.72
C ARG A 49 3.12 -1.59 18.98
N PRO A 50 3.80 -0.69 19.70
CA PRO A 50 4.74 0.25 19.11
C PRO A 50 6.07 -0.44 18.79
N ILE A 51 6.05 -1.34 17.78
CA ILE A 51 7.22 -2.10 17.37
C ILE A 51 7.72 -1.58 16.02
N ASP A 52 9.01 -1.24 15.98
CA ASP A 52 9.72 -0.95 14.75
C ASP A 52 10.40 -2.23 14.23
N THR A 53 10.14 -2.58 12.98
CA THR A 53 10.71 -3.79 12.35
C THR A 53 12.23 -3.74 12.18
N ILE A 54 12.87 -2.57 12.33
CA ILE A 54 14.33 -2.43 12.34
C ILE A 54 14.99 -2.87 13.65
N MET A 55 14.23 -3.17 14.69
CA MET A 55 14.80 -3.65 15.98
C MET A 55 15.55 -4.95 15.79
N SER A 56 16.57 -5.20 16.66
CA SER A 56 17.51 -6.31 16.49
C SER A 56 16.88 -7.70 16.63
N ASP A 57 15.91 -7.85 17.52
CA ASP A 57 15.33 -9.15 17.88
C ASP A 57 13.82 -9.18 17.67
N LEU A 58 13.39 -9.35 16.42
CA LEU A 58 11.98 -9.59 16.13
C LEU A 58 11.61 -11.01 16.56
N ALA A 59 10.76 -11.11 17.56
CA ALA A 59 10.16 -12.36 18.00
C ALA A 59 8.63 -12.25 17.96
N PHE A 60 7.98 -13.26 17.39
CA PHE A 60 6.55 -13.39 17.54
C PHE A 60 6.28 -13.91 18.96
N GLU A 61 5.67 -13.08 19.80
CA GLU A 61 5.36 -13.44 21.20
C GLU A 61 4.21 -14.42 21.31
N GLU A 62 3.47 -14.64 20.24
CA GLU A 62 2.33 -15.54 20.15
C GLU A 62 2.43 -16.35 18.85
N ASP A 63 1.72 -17.47 18.80
CA ASP A 63 1.57 -18.26 17.57
C ASP A 63 0.81 -17.43 16.53
N ILE A 64 1.51 -16.96 15.51
CA ILE A 64 0.97 -16.19 14.40
C ILE A 64 0.68 -17.15 13.23
N ASP A 65 -0.52 -17.07 12.66
CA ASP A 65 -0.92 -17.89 11.52
C ASP A 65 -0.57 -17.22 10.17
N LEU A 66 -0.50 -15.88 10.12
CA LEU A 66 -0.28 -15.10 8.90
C LEU A 66 0.26 -13.71 9.23
N VAL A 67 1.18 -13.22 8.41
CA VAL A 67 1.67 -11.84 8.45
C VAL A 67 1.19 -11.08 7.21
N PHE A 68 0.57 -9.90 7.41
CA PHE A 68 0.43 -8.88 6.38
C PHE A 68 1.50 -7.81 6.61
N HIS A 69 2.45 -7.69 5.68
CA HIS A 69 3.53 -6.72 5.79
C HIS A 69 3.23 -5.45 4.98
N LEU A 70 2.71 -4.43 5.67
CA LEU A 70 2.35 -3.11 5.13
C LEU A 70 3.22 -1.99 5.71
N GLY A 71 4.00 -2.27 6.76
CA GLY A 71 4.78 -1.31 7.54
C GLY A 71 6.08 -0.91 6.86
N GLU A 72 5.98 -0.11 5.80
CA GLU A 72 7.12 0.40 5.03
C GLU A 72 6.94 1.87 4.66
N TYR A 73 8.04 2.55 4.34
CA TYR A 73 8.00 3.89 3.75
C TYR A 73 7.32 3.86 2.39
N SER A 74 6.30 4.69 2.16
CA SER A 74 5.36 4.53 1.04
C SER A 74 5.25 5.72 0.07
N LYS A 75 6.24 6.65 0.06
CA LYS A 75 6.19 7.85 -0.79
C LYS A 75 7.35 7.93 -1.78
N VAL A 76 7.04 8.30 -3.03
CA VAL A 76 8.02 8.39 -4.12
C VAL A 76 8.86 9.66 -3.97
N VAL A 77 8.23 10.84 -3.98
CA VAL A 77 8.96 12.12 -4.03
C VAL A 77 9.83 12.33 -2.79
N PRO A 78 9.36 12.21 -1.55
CA PRO A 78 10.21 12.37 -0.38
C PRO A 78 11.33 11.32 -0.27
N SER A 79 11.23 10.18 -0.98
CA SER A 79 12.26 9.14 -0.94
C SER A 79 13.62 9.60 -1.48
N PHE A 80 13.65 10.64 -2.30
CA PHE A 80 14.92 11.21 -2.81
C PHE A 80 15.72 11.91 -1.70
N ASP A 81 15.03 12.59 -0.79
CA ASP A 81 15.67 13.29 0.33
C ASP A 81 15.85 12.39 1.56
N GLU A 82 14.99 11.37 1.70
CA GLU A 82 14.93 10.49 2.87
C GLU A 82 15.40 9.05 2.58
N ILE A 83 16.34 8.87 1.65
CA ILE A 83 16.81 7.54 1.21
C ILE A 83 17.24 6.63 2.38
N SER A 84 17.83 7.18 3.43
CA SER A 84 18.24 6.42 4.62
C SER A 84 17.05 5.83 5.37
N LYS A 85 15.93 6.56 5.45
CA LYS A 85 14.68 6.04 6.05
C LYS A 85 14.08 4.95 5.17
N VAL A 86 14.08 5.16 3.84
CA VAL A 86 13.58 4.15 2.88
C VAL A 86 14.38 2.85 3.01
N TYR A 87 15.71 2.94 3.07
CA TYR A 87 16.57 1.79 3.32
C TYR A 87 16.22 1.10 4.64
N SER A 88 16.16 1.85 5.73
CA SER A 88 15.94 1.29 7.07
C SER A 88 14.57 0.62 7.18
N TYR A 89 13.50 1.29 6.81
CA TYR A 89 12.15 0.76 6.98
C TYR A 89 11.82 -0.32 5.94
N ASN A 90 12.14 -0.08 4.67
CA ASN A 90 11.76 -1.02 3.61
C ASN A 90 12.73 -2.21 3.57
N LEU A 91 14.03 -1.99 3.37
CA LEU A 91 14.95 -3.11 3.19
C LEU A 91 15.35 -3.78 4.52
N ALA A 92 15.89 -3.01 5.48
CA ALA A 92 16.41 -3.59 6.71
C ALA A 92 15.28 -4.14 7.60
N GLY A 93 14.15 -3.42 7.71
CA GLY A 93 12.99 -3.87 8.47
C GLY A 93 12.35 -5.13 7.87
N SER A 94 12.13 -5.14 6.56
CA SER A 94 11.57 -6.31 5.86
C SER A 94 12.49 -7.52 5.94
N PHE A 95 13.81 -7.34 5.80
CA PHE A 95 14.79 -8.42 5.98
C PHE A 95 14.64 -9.11 7.34
N LYS A 96 14.55 -8.34 8.42
CA LYS A 96 14.38 -8.89 9.78
C LYS A 96 13.04 -9.60 9.97
N LEU A 97 11.96 -9.02 9.41
CA LEU A 97 10.64 -9.64 9.46
C LEU A 97 10.62 -10.97 8.70
N LEU A 98 11.24 -11.04 7.53
CA LEU A 98 11.37 -12.29 6.77
C LEU A 98 12.14 -13.37 7.54
N GLN A 99 13.22 -12.98 8.25
CA GLN A 99 13.92 -13.91 9.14
C GLN A 99 13.01 -14.46 10.24
N ALA A 100 12.19 -13.60 10.86
CA ALA A 100 11.21 -14.03 11.85
C ALA A 100 10.15 -14.98 11.23
N CYS A 101 9.61 -14.65 10.05
CA CYS A 101 8.66 -15.51 9.34
C CYS A 101 9.23 -16.91 9.05
N VAL A 102 10.48 -17.00 8.60
CA VAL A 102 11.16 -18.29 8.40
C VAL A 102 11.36 -19.02 9.71
N LYS A 103 11.90 -18.35 10.75
CA LYS A 103 12.17 -18.93 12.07
C LYS A 103 10.93 -19.56 12.70
N TYR A 104 9.77 -18.91 12.55
CA TYR A 104 8.49 -19.34 13.13
C TYR A 104 7.60 -20.09 12.13
N ASN A 105 8.06 -20.30 10.90
CA ASN A 105 7.32 -20.96 9.81
C ASN A 105 5.95 -20.31 9.54
N VAL A 106 5.91 -18.97 9.47
CA VAL A 106 4.70 -18.17 9.27
C VAL A 106 4.66 -17.63 7.85
N PRO A 107 3.58 -17.83 7.09
CA PRO A 107 3.42 -17.25 5.76
C PRO A 107 3.24 -15.73 5.81
N ILE A 108 3.59 -15.07 4.68
CA ILE A 108 3.54 -13.63 4.58
C ILE A 108 2.81 -13.17 3.30
N VAL A 109 1.95 -12.17 3.43
CA VAL A 109 1.45 -11.35 2.32
C VAL A 109 2.20 -10.01 2.34
N TYR A 110 3.01 -9.77 1.32
CA TYR A 110 3.83 -8.56 1.21
C TYR A 110 3.13 -7.49 0.35
N ALA A 111 3.04 -6.27 0.86
CA ALA A 111 2.56 -5.12 0.10
C ALA A 111 3.63 -4.61 -0.87
N GLY A 112 3.60 -5.06 -2.09
CA GLY A 112 4.42 -4.55 -3.18
C GLY A 112 3.94 -3.18 -3.69
N SER A 113 4.60 -2.67 -4.72
CA SER A 113 4.23 -1.41 -5.37
C SER A 113 4.21 -1.55 -6.88
N SER A 114 3.20 -0.98 -7.52
CA SER A 114 3.10 -0.89 -8.99
C SER A 114 4.29 -0.19 -9.64
N THR A 115 5.13 0.51 -8.86
CA THR A 115 6.36 1.15 -9.38
C THR A 115 7.35 0.15 -9.97
N LYS A 116 7.37 -1.11 -9.49
CA LYS A 116 8.16 -2.21 -10.08
C LYS A 116 7.72 -2.54 -11.51
N LEU A 117 6.41 -2.47 -11.76
CA LEU A 117 5.77 -2.98 -12.98
C LEU A 117 5.56 -1.91 -14.05
N SER A 118 5.82 -0.63 -13.72
CA SER A 118 5.55 0.51 -14.60
C SER A 118 6.83 1.08 -15.19
N TYR A 119 6.78 1.59 -16.44
CA TYR A 119 7.88 2.36 -17.01
C TYR A 119 8.08 3.67 -16.24
N PRO A 120 9.33 4.12 -15.98
CA PRO A 120 10.62 3.55 -16.40
C PRO A 120 11.18 2.43 -15.50
N GLY A 121 10.40 1.87 -14.58
CA GLY A 121 10.78 0.70 -13.80
C GLY A 121 11.38 1.02 -12.42
N GLU A 122 12.07 0.03 -11.85
CA GLU A 122 12.53 0.05 -10.46
C GLU A 122 13.60 1.12 -10.15
N LEU A 123 14.37 1.55 -11.14
CA LEU A 123 15.42 2.58 -10.96
C LEU A 123 14.87 4.02 -10.97
N HIS A 124 13.57 4.18 -11.08
CA HIS A 124 12.92 5.47 -11.19
C HIS A 124 13.02 6.34 -9.92
N SER A 125 13.07 5.72 -8.75
CA SER A 125 13.22 6.41 -7.47
C SER A 125 13.78 5.47 -6.40
N PRO A 126 14.37 6.00 -5.30
CA PRO A 126 14.79 5.18 -4.17
C PRO A 126 13.65 4.30 -3.63
N TYR A 127 12.44 4.84 -3.52
CA TYR A 127 11.25 4.07 -3.13
C TYR A 127 10.99 2.89 -4.07
N ALA A 128 10.96 3.11 -5.38
CA ALA A 128 10.71 2.04 -6.36
C ALA A 128 11.79 0.96 -6.31
N PHE A 129 13.06 1.37 -6.17
CA PHE A 129 14.19 0.46 -6.05
C PHE A 129 14.08 -0.45 -4.83
N PHE A 130 13.86 0.13 -3.64
CA PHE A 130 13.78 -0.68 -2.42
C PHE A 130 12.53 -1.57 -2.39
N LYS A 131 11.37 -1.09 -2.86
CA LYS A 131 10.16 -1.92 -2.98
C LYS A 131 10.38 -3.11 -3.91
N SER A 132 11.04 -2.91 -5.05
CA SER A 132 11.40 -4.00 -5.96
C SER A 132 12.42 -4.96 -5.36
N THR A 133 13.42 -4.43 -4.64
CA THR A 133 14.45 -5.24 -3.96
C THR A 133 13.82 -6.14 -2.90
N VAL A 134 12.90 -5.62 -2.09
CA VAL A 134 12.19 -6.43 -1.08
C VAL A 134 11.31 -7.50 -1.73
N ALA A 135 10.61 -7.19 -2.83
CA ALA A 135 9.84 -8.21 -3.56
C ALA A 135 10.74 -9.37 -4.04
N LYS A 136 11.93 -9.06 -4.60
CA LYS A 136 12.93 -10.07 -4.97
C LYS A 136 13.47 -10.82 -3.74
N LEU A 137 13.64 -10.13 -2.61
CA LEU A 137 14.08 -10.76 -1.37
C LEU A 137 13.05 -11.76 -0.83
N VAL A 138 11.75 -11.42 -0.87
CA VAL A 138 10.66 -12.35 -0.51
C VAL A 138 10.72 -13.63 -1.35
N GLN A 139 10.89 -13.50 -2.66
CA GLN A 139 11.06 -14.63 -3.58
C GLN A 139 12.31 -15.46 -3.22
N GLY A 140 13.44 -14.79 -2.99
CA GLY A 140 14.67 -15.46 -2.57
C GLY A 140 14.50 -16.24 -1.26
N TYR A 141 13.79 -15.69 -0.27
CA TYR A 141 13.50 -16.40 0.97
C TYR A 141 12.61 -17.63 0.77
N ALA A 142 11.71 -17.61 -0.22
CA ALA A 142 10.96 -18.80 -0.60
C ALA A 142 11.86 -19.88 -1.19
N ASP A 143 12.74 -19.50 -2.13
CA ASP A 143 13.67 -20.44 -2.78
C ASP A 143 14.72 -20.99 -1.81
N TRP A 144 15.27 -20.18 -0.92
CA TRP A 144 16.36 -20.56 -0.02
C TRP A 144 15.88 -21.26 1.25
N TYR A 145 14.72 -20.86 1.78
CA TYR A 145 14.27 -21.26 3.12
C TYR A 145 12.84 -21.81 3.14
N GLY A 146 12.16 -21.91 1.99
CA GLY A 146 10.81 -22.46 1.90
C GLY A 146 9.72 -21.52 2.45
N LEU A 147 9.98 -20.21 2.57
CA LEU A 147 8.99 -19.24 3.00
C LEU A 147 7.75 -19.30 2.09
N LYS A 148 6.57 -19.38 2.68
CA LYS A 148 5.31 -19.28 1.96
C LYS A 148 4.89 -17.82 1.88
N TYR A 149 4.56 -17.33 0.67
CA TYR A 149 4.27 -15.93 0.47
C TYR A 149 3.22 -15.67 -0.61
N ASN A 150 2.67 -14.45 -0.61
CA ASN A 150 2.09 -13.78 -1.76
C ASN A 150 2.57 -12.32 -1.77
N ILE A 151 2.76 -11.75 -2.95
CA ILE A 151 3.10 -10.34 -3.15
C ILE A 151 1.92 -9.65 -3.83
N CYS A 152 1.41 -8.57 -3.22
CA CYS A 152 0.30 -7.79 -3.75
C CYS A 152 0.80 -6.39 -4.16
N TYR A 153 0.77 -6.06 -5.46
CA TYR A 153 1.17 -4.77 -6.00
C TYR A 153 0.01 -3.79 -6.00
N PHE A 154 0.10 -2.73 -5.19
CA PHE A 154 -0.95 -1.71 -5.10
C PHE A 154 -0.82 -0.65 -6.17
N TYR A 155 -1.97 -0.22 -6.68
CA TYR A 155 -2.12 0.91 -7.59
C TYR A 155 -2.85 2.04 -6.87
N ASN A 156 -2.44 3.27 -7.07
CA ASN A 156 -2.88 4.56 -6.50
C ASN A 156 -4.09 4.49 -5.56
N VAL A 157 -3.85 4.04 -4.32
CA VAL A 157 -4.89 3.78 -3.32
C VAL A 157 -5.58 5.08 -2.91
N PHE A 158 -6.92 5.07 -2.85
CA PHE A 158 -7.74 6.15 -2.34
C PHE A 158 -8.84 5.63 -1.41
N GLY A 159 -9.49 6.52 -0.66
CA GLY A 159 -10.58 6.17 0.25
C GLY A 159 -10.29 6.54 1.71
N PRO A 160 -11.01 5.95 2.68
CA PRO A 160 -10.84 6.24 4.10
C PRO A 160 -9.41 6.07 4.60
N HIS A 161 -8.99 6.91 5.55
CA HIS A 161 -7.67 6.89 6.20
C HIS A 161 -6.47 7.12 5.27
N THR A 162 -6.65 7.60 4.02
CA THR A 162 -5.54 7.83 3.09
C THR A 162 -4.89 9.21 3.21
N ASP A 163 -5.27 10.01 4.19
CA ASP A 163 -4.86 11.41 4.43
C ASP A 163 -3.73 11.58 5.47
N LEU A 164 -2.97 10.53 5.77
CA LEU A 164 -2.02 10.50 6.90
C LEU A 164 -0.75 11.33 6.72
N TRP A 165 -0.33 11.60 5.48
CA TRP A 165 0.99 12.18 5.16
C TRP A 165 1.06 13.72 5.18
N GLY A 166 0.17 14.41 5.87
CA GLY A 166 0.10 15.87 5.81
C GLY A 166 -0.36 16.37 4.42
N ASN A 167 -0.46 17.68 4.24
CA ASN A 167 -1.10 18.24 3.06
C ASN A 167 -0.35 18.02 1.75
N GLU A 168 1.00 17.97 1.77
CA GLU A 168 1.82 17.94 0.55
C GLU A 168 1.98 16.54 -0.08
N TRP A 169 1.88 15.48 0.74
CA TRP A 169 2.21 14.11 0.32
C TRP A 169 1.02 13.16 0.32
N GLN A 170 -0.18 13.70 0.35
CA GLN A 170 -1.41 12.93 0.23
C GLN A 170 -1.62 12.40 -1.20
N THR A 171 -2.60 11.50 -1.36
CA THR A 171 -3.05 11.08 -2.69
C THR A 171 -3.68 12.26 -3.44
N VAL A 172 -3.62 12.26 -4.75
CA VAL A 172 -4.18 13.37 -5.57
C VAL A 172 -5.68 13.59 -5.26
N ILE A 173 -6.43 12.54 -5.00
CA ILE A 173 -7.87 12.64 -4.65
C ILE A 173 -8.06 13.39 -3.35
N ASN A 174 -7.24 13.11 -2.32
CA ASN A 174 -7.32 13.84 -1.05
C ASN A 174 -6.86 15.29 -1.18
N ILE A 175 -5.79 15.55 -1.97
CA ILE A 175 -5.34 16.91 -2.26
C ILE A 175 -6.46 17.72 -2.89
N PHE A 176 -7.07 17.20 -3.97
CA PHE A 176 -8.15 17.87 -4.68
C PHE A 176 -9.39 18.08 -3.80
N ASN A 177 -9.76 17.08 -3.00
CA ASN A 177 -10.88 17.21 -2.06
C ASN A 177 -10.63 18.31 -1.01
N ASN A 178 -9.42 18.39 -0.46
CA ASN A 178 -9.05 19.43 0.50
C ASN A 178 -9.02 20.81 -0.15
N GLN A 179 -8.50 20.94 -1.36
CA GLN A 179 -8.50 22.19 -2.11
C GLN A 179 -9.92 22.65 -2.44
N LYS A 180 -10.78 21.75 -2.91
CA LYS A 180 -12.21 22.06 -3.14
C LYS A 180 -12.90 22.54 -1.86
N LYS A 181 -12.70 21.85 -0.74
CA LYS A 181 -13.26 22.26 0.58
C LYS A 181 -12.74 23.61 1.06
N ALA A 182 -11.48 23.94 0.73
CA ALA A 182 -10.86 25.22 1.05
C ALA A 182 -11.26 26.35 0.06
N GLY A 183 -11.94 26.04 -1.03
CA GLY A 183 -12.31 27.00 -2.07
C GLY A 183 -11.12 27.48 -2.92
N THR A 184 -10.01 26.72 -2.92
CA THR A 184 -8.80 27.02 -3.70
C THR A 184 -8.76 26.18 -4.98
N PRO A 185 -8.15 26.65 -6.09
CA PRO A 185 -8.03 25.86 -7.32
C PRO A 185 -7.34 24.52 -7.08
N LEU A 186 -7.74 23.47 -7.85
CA LEU A 186 -7.03 22.18 -7.84
C LEU A 186 -5.68 22.35 -8.51
N THR A 187 -4.61 21.83 -7.92
CA THR A 187 -3.26 21.93 -8.48
C THR A 187 -2.88 20.70 -9.28
N ILE A 188 -2.79 20.83 -10.61
CA ILE A 188 -2.42 19.75 -11.53
C ILE A 188 -0.94 19.82 -11.84
N THR A 189 -0.19 18.77 -11.48
CA THR A 189 1.24 18.66 -11.77
C THR A 189 1.48 18.34 -13.24
N GLY A 190 2.38 19.10 -13.89
CA GLY A 190 2.67 18.97 -15.32
C GLY A 190 1.48 19.39 -16.18
N ASP A 191 1.18 18.65 -17.24
CA ASP A 191 0.06 18.91 -18.16
C ASP A 191 -1.22 18.11 -17.82
N GLY A 192 -1.19 17.27 -16.77
CA GLY A 192 -2.31 16.47 -16.32
C GLY A 192 -2.68 15.28 -17.21
N THR A 193 -1.91 14.98 -18.26
CA THR A 193 -2.16 13.86 -19.17
C THR A 193 -1.70 12.50 -18.62
N GLN A 194 -0.87 12.51 -17.56
CA GLN A 194 -0.39 11.29 -16.92
C GLN A 194 -1.56 10.46 -16.37
N LYS A 195 -1.56 9.17 -16.71
CA LYS A 195 -2.64 8.25 -16.37
C LYS A 195 -2.30 7.35 -15.19
N ARG A 196 -3.31 7.07 -14.35
CA ARG A 196 -3.21 6.20 -13.18
C ARG A 196 -4.42 5.28 -13.05
N ASP A 197 -4.17 4.06 -12.68
CA ASP A 197 -5.19 3.17 -12.14
C ASP A 197 -5.42 3.55 -10.67
N PHE A 198 -6.62 4.00 -10.35
CA PHE A 198 -7.02 4.38 -9.00
C PHE A 198 -7.85 3.28 -8.37
N THR A 199 -7.39 2.75 -7.25
CA THR A 199 -8.03 1.61 -6.59
C THR A 199 -8.50 2.01 -5.20
N HIS A 200 -9.78 1.78 -4.90
CA HIS A 200 -10.32 2.06 -3.58
C HIS A 200 -9.72 1.13 -2.52
N VAL A 201 -9.48 1.65 -1.32
CA VAL A 201 -8.84 0.90 -0.24
C VAL A 201 -9.61 -0.36 0.14
N ASN A 202 -10.94 -0.38 0.01
CA ASN A 202 -11.74 -1.58 0.27
C ASN A 202 -11.49 -2.69 -0.77
N ASP A 203 -11.26 -2.34 -2.04
CA ASP A 203 -10.89 -3.31 -3.07
C ASP A 203 -9.46 -3.84 -2.83
N ILE A 204 -8.51 -2.96 -2.41
CA ILE A 204 -7.19 -3.39 -1.97
C ILE A 204 -7.28 -4.37 -0.79
N VAL A 205 -8.08 -4.05 0.24
CA VAL A 205 -8.28 -4.91 1.41
C VAL A 205 -8.90 -6.25 1.01
N ASN A 206 -9.89 -6.25 0.11
CA ASN A 206 -10.47 -7.47 -0.40
C ASN A 206 -9.42 -8.36 -1.10
N GLY A 207 -8.58 -7.76 -1.96
CA GLY A 207 -7.48 -8.47 -2.62
C GLY A 207 -6.45 -9.02 -1.62
N LEU A 208 -6.12 -8.27 -0.56
CA LEU A 208 -5.22 -8.73 0.50
C LEU A 208 -5.79 -9.92 1.27
N VAL A 209 -7.07 -9.87 1.64
CA VAL A 209 -7.74 -10.97 2.34
C VAL A 209 -7.74 -12.23 1.47
N LEU A 210 -8.14 -12.12 0.20
CA LEU A 210 -8.09 -13.24 -0.76
C LEU A 210 -6.68 -13.81 -0.91
N ALA A 211 -5.65 -12.94 -0.98
CA ALA A 211 -4.26 -13.39 -1.03
C ALA A 211 -3.81 -14.07 0.27
N GLY A 212 -4.31 -13.64 1.43
CA GLY A 212 -4.02 -14.25 2.74
C GLY A 212 -4.74 -15.58 2.97
N GLU A 213 -5.86 -15.80 2.31
CA GLU A 213 -6.59 -17.07 2.32
C GLU A 213 -5.99 -18.10 1.36
N ASN A 214 -5.37 -17.65 0.27
CA ASN A 214 -4.85 -18.47 -0.82
C ASN A 214 -3.34 -18.28 -1.00
N ILE A 215 -2.53 -18.65 -0.01
CA ILE A 215 -1.06 -18.55 -0.11
C ILE A 215 -0.53 -19.58 -1.12
N CYS A 216 0.02 -19.09 -2.23
CA CYS A 216 0.47 -19.92 -3.36
C CYS A 216 1.84 -19.54 -3.94
N ASN A 217 2.59 -18.67 -3.25
CA ASN A 217 3.84 -18.07 -3.74
C ASN A 217 3.64 -17.25 -5.02
N GLY A 218 2.51 -16.52 -5.09
CA GLY A 218 2.07 -15.75 -6.24
C GLY A 218 2.36 -14.26 -6.14
N GLU A 219 2.29 -13.60 -7.30
CA GLU A 219 2.37 -12.14 -7.42
C GLU A 219 1.07 -11.61 -8.04
N PHE A 220 0.42 -10.66 -7.38
CA PHE A 220 -0.93 -10.20 -7.72
C PHE A 220 -0.99 -8.70 -7.86
N GLN A 221 -1.62 -8.21 -8.93
CA GLN A 221 -1.85 -6.79 -9.12
C GLN A 221 -3.22 -6.41 -8.57
N LEU A 222 -3.24 -5.58 -7.54
CA LEU A 222 -4.46 -5.05 -6.94
C LEU A 222 -4.73 -3.64 -7.50
N GLY A 223 -5.30 -3.62 -8.68
CA GLY A 223 -5.76 -2.46 -9.42
C GLY A 223 -7.19 -2.64 -9.88
N THR A 224 -7.70 -1.73 -10.71
CA THR A 224 -9.02 -1.83 -11.34
C THR A 224 -8.96 -2.33 -12.78
N GLY A 225 -7.79 -2.22 -13.44
CA GLY A 225 -7.65 -2.45 -14.87
C GLY A 225 -8.17 -1.28 -15.73
N VAL A 226 -8.50 -0.14 -15.09
CA VAL A 226 -8.94 1.09 -15.77
C VAL A 226 -8.09 2.26 -15.30
N ASP A 227 -7.53 3.03 -16.24
CA ASP A 227 -6.76 4.22 -15.91
C ASP A 227 -7.51 5.50 -16.25
N TYR A 228 -7.25 6.54 -15.45
CA TYR A 228 -7.75 7.91 -15.67
C TYR A 228 -6.56 8.87 -15.67
N SER A 229 -6.62 9.90 -16.53
CA SER A 229 -5.71 11.02 -16.48
C SER A 229 -6.00 11.91 -15.26
N ILE A 230 -5.01 12.68 -14.81
CA ILE A 230 -5.23 13.64 -13.71
C ILE A 230 -6.24 14.71 -14.13
N LEU A 231 -6.32 15.05 -15.42
CA LEU A 231 -7.35 15.94 -15.95
C LEU A 231 -8.77 15.36 -15.81
N GLU A 232 -8.97 14.06 -16.11
CA GLU A 232 -10.26 13.40 -15.91
C GLU A 232 -10.67 13.36 -14.44
N ILE A 233 -9.69 13.12 -13.54
CA ILE A 233 -9.92 13.19 -12.09
C ILE A 233 -10.29 14.61 -11.66
N ALA A 234 -9.57 15.64 -12.13
CA ALA A 234 -9.89 17.03 -11.80
C ALA A 234 -11.27 17.44 -12.31
N ALA A 235 -11.63 17.04 -13.53
CA ALA A 235 -12.96 17.28 -14.10
C ALA A 235 -14.09 16.64 -13.27
N ALA A 236 -13.85 15.47 -12.66
CA ALA A 236 -14.85 14.82 -11.79
C ALA A 236 -15.14 15.61 -10.50
N PHE A 237 -14.20 16.43 -10.03
CA PHE A 237 -14.41 17.33 -8.88
C PHE A 237 -15.27 18.54 -9.21
N ASP A 238 -15.47 18.86 -10.49
CA ASP A 238 -16.23 20.04 -10.96
C ASP A 238 -15.78 21.32 -10.22
N HIS A 239 -14.46 21.62 -10.25
CA HIS A 239 -13.86 22.74 -9.54
C HIS A 239 -12.75 23.38 -10.38
N PRO A 240 -12.51 24.70 -10.28
CA PRO A 240 -11.40 25.37 -10.98
C PRO A 240 -10.06 24.72 -10.68
N PHE A 241 -9.16 24.69 -11.67
CA PHE A 241 -7.82 24.13 -11.50
C PHE A 241 -6.74 25.03 -12.14
N GLU A 242 -5.51 24.81 -11.70
CA GLU A 242 -4.31 25.43 -12.27
C GLU A 242 -3.19 24.40 -12.42
N PHE A 243 -2.26 24.66 -13.35
CA PHE A 243 -1.12 23.80 -13.57
C PHE A 243 0.08 24.25 -12.74
N ILE A 244 0.77 23.28 -12.13
CA ILE A 244 2.02 23.50 -11.40
C ILE A 244 3.17 22.71 -12.04
N PRO A 245 4.45 23.05 -11.80
CA PRO A 245 5.59 22.35 -12.38
C PRO A 245 5.57 20.83 -12.14
N PRO A 246 6.11 20.03 -13.08
CA PRO A 246 6.22 18.59 -12.94
C PRO A 246 7.12 18.22 -11.75
N ARG A 247 6.86 17.07 -11.12
CA ARG A 247 7.59 16.56 -9.95
C ARG A 247 8.60 15.49 -10.37
N PRO A 248 9.76 15.39 -9.69
CA PRO A 248 10.63 14.22 -9.83
C PRO A 248 9.88 12.94 -9.52
N GLY A 249 10.09 11.90 -10.32
CA GLY A 249 9.47 10.63 -10.06
C GLY A 249 8.03 10.48 -10.60
N ASP A 250 7.49 11.44 -11.33
CA ASP A 250 6.20 11.26 -12.01
C ASP A 250 6.34 10.31 -13.20
N ARG A 251 5.40 9.38 -13.32
CA ARG A 251 5.35 8.36 -14.38
C ARG A 251 4.26 8.70 -15.39
N PRO A 252 4.46 8.46 -16.69
CA PRO A 252 3.45 8.78 -17.72
C PRO A 252 2.21 7.87 -17.59
N LYS A 253 2.38 6.59 -17.20
CA LYS A 253 1.29 5.62 -17.12
C LYS A 253 1.50 4.59 -16.00
N GLY A 254 0.40 4.14 -15.39
CA GLY A 254 0.37 3.03 -14.44
C GLY A 254 -1.00 2.36 -14.47
N LEU A 255 -1.12 1.28 -15.24
CA LEU A 255 -2.34 0.47 -15.41
C LEU A 255 -2.07 -0.94 -14.91
N ALA A 256 -2.96 -1.51 -14.11
CA ALA A 256 -2.89 -2.89 -13.65
C ALA A 256 -3.37 -3.85 -14.74
N ASP A 257 -2.66 -4.97 -14.87
CA ASP A 257 -3.23 -6.16 -15.49
C ASP A 257 -3.73 -7.09 -14.37
N ILE A 258 -5.03 -7.09 -14.16
CA ILE A 258 -5.68 -7.87 -13.10
C ILE A 258 -6.13 -9.26 -13.55
N SER A 259 -5.85 -9.67 -14.78
CA SER A 259 -6.33 -10.95 -15.36
C SER A 259 -5.89 -12.14 -14.50
N HIS A 260 -4.59 -12.23 -14.17
CA HIS A 260 -4.05 -13.27 -13.30
C HIS A 260 -4.62 -13.22 -11.88
N THR A 261 -4.77 -12.01 -11.33
CA THR A 261 -5.35 -11.83 -9.99
C THR A 261 -6.81 -12.29 -9.93
N LYS A 262 -7.59 -12.01 -10.97
CA LYS A 262 -8.97 -12.50 -11.10
C LYS A 262 -9.01 -14.03 -11.21
N GLU A 263 -8.17 -14.60 -12.05
CA GLU A 263 -8.14 -16.05 -12.29
C GLU A 263 -7.79 -16.84 -11.02
N ILE A 264 -6.75 -16.41 -10.29
CA ILE A 264 -6.23 -17.19 -9.15
C ILE A 264 -6.95 -16.87 -7.85
N LEU A 265 -7.26 -15.59 -7.60
CA LEU A 265 -7.84 -15.15 -6.33
C LEU A 265 -9.35 -14.87 -6.41
N GLY A 266 -9.95 -14.82 -7.60
CA GLY A 266 -11.33 -14.35 -7.75
C GLY A 266 -11.50 -12.86 -7.42
N TYR A 267 -10.43 -12.07 -7.55
CA TYR A 267 -10.43 -10.64 -7.23
C TYR A 267 -11.27 -9.84 -8.23
N GLU A 268 -12.25 -9.09 -7.70
CA GLU A 268 -13.08 -8.19 -8.50
C GLU A 268 -13.18 -6.83 -7.82
N PRO A 269 -12.49 -5.79 -8.34
CA PRO A 269 -12.65 -4.43 -7.86
C PRO A 269 -14.03 -3.88 -8.25
N THR A 270 -14.70 -3.21 -7.31
CA THR A 270 -16.11 -2.80 -7.47
C THR A 270 -16.32 -1.30 -7.38
N ILE A 271 -15.36 -0.54 -6.86
CA ILE A 271 -15.55 0.89 -6.57
C ILE A 271 -14.88 1.75 -7.64
N ASN A 272 -15.72 2.46 -8.42
CA ASN A 272 -15.25 3.40 -9.43
C ASN A 272 -14.81 4.72 -8.79
N VAL A 273 -13.64 5.24 -9.20
CA VAL A 273 -13.07 6.47 -8.65
C VAL A 273 -13.88 7.71 -8.98
N ILE A 274 -14.48 7.79 -10.17
CA ILE A 274 -15.30 8.94 -10.58
C ILE A 274 -16.59 9.02 -9.75
N ASP A 275 -17.22 7.87 -9.51
CA ASP A 275 -18.43 7.79 -8.69
C ASP A 275 -18.12 8.13 -7.23
N TYR A 276 -16.99 7.67 -6.72
CA TYR A 276 -16.53 8.02 -5.38
C TYR A 276 -16.29 9.54 -5.25
N ILE A 277 -15.60 10.17 -6.21
CA ILE A 277 -15.36 11.62 -6.19
C ILE A 277 -16.66 12.40 -6.19
N LYS A 278 -17.67 11.99 -6.99
CA LYS A 278 -18.98 12.64 -7.01
C LYS A 278 -19.76 12.50 -5.70
N SER A 279 -19.41 11.56 -4.85
CA SER A 279 -20.02 11.34 -3.54
C SER A 279 -19.36 12.14 -2.41
N LEU A 280 -18.19 12.80 -2.64
CA LEU A 280 -17.47 13.66 -1.68
C LEU A 280 -18.12 15.05 -1.57
#